data_a5da51cb70610bcc2c8040e40af9acbb
#
_entry.id   a5da51cb70610bcc2c8040e40af9acbb
#
_cell.length_a   1.000
_cell.length_b   1.000
_cell.length_c   1.000
_cell.angle_alpha   90.00
_cell.angle_beta   90.00
_cell.angle_gamma   90.00
#
_symmetry.space_group_name_H-M   'P 1'
#
loop_
_entity.id
_entity.type
_entity.pdbx_description
1 polymer ?
#
loop_
_entity_poly.entity_id
_entity_poly.type
_entity_poly.pdbx_seq_one_letter_code
_entity_poly.pdbx_strand_id
1 'polypeptide(L)'
;MRRRVLSAAAVAGLAVLSTSACAENVCPAIGWSNRIIVTAESLPAEAVDLRLCIDGECLAVAEPEELPLETTTALPEPPSEQATYSSVTVYSVERAGDEWTFNIDMTTPETITVQATDAAGEPVAAADVGLDWQIERPHGEHCGGPGTAHVTVGL
;
A
#
# COMPACT_ATOMS: atom_id res chain seq x y z
N MET A 1 -48.33 -71.50 6.72
CA MET A 1 -48.26 -70.36 5.69
C MET A 1 -47.81 -69.12 6.42
N ARG A 2 -46.52 -68.78 6.29
CA ARG A 2 -45.94 -67.59 6.94
C ARG A 2 -45.72 -66.49 5.82
N ARG A 3 -46.52 -65.43 5.87
CA ARG A 3 -46.37 -64.26 4.99
C ARG A 3 -45.17 -63.46 5.48
N ARG A 4 -44.14 -63.35 4.66
CA ARG A 4 -43.02 -62.43 4.85
C ARG A 4 -43.47 -61.03 4.40
N VAL A 5 -43.60 -60.16 5.37
CA VAL A 5 -43.81 -58.77 5.13
C VAL A 5 -42.42 -58.18 4.82
N LEU A 6 -42.18 -57.86 3.59
CA LEU A 6 -40.99 -57.11 3.17
C LEU A 6 -41.21 -55.64 3.53
N SER A 7 -40.53 -55.22 4.58
CA SER A 7 -40.43 -53.81 4.93
C SER A 7 -39.53 -53.12 3.88
N ALA A 8 -40.15 -52.35 3.01
CA ALA A 8 -39.45 -51.42 2.14
C ALA A 8 -38.96 -50.28 3.03
N ALA A 9 -37.71 -50.37 3.46
CA ALA A 9 -37.02 -49.24 4.07
C ALA A 9 -36.79 -48.22 2.99
N ALA A 10 -37.55 -47.14 3.03
CA ALA A 10 -37.33 -45.97 2.23
C ALA A 10 -35.98 -45.33 2.63
N VAL A 11 -35.00 -45.54 1.80
CA VAL A 11 -33.75 -44.77 1.86
C VAL A 11 -34.10 -43.37 1.43
N ALA A 12 -34.52 -42.54 2.37
CA ALA A 12 -34.56 -41.10 2.21
C ALA A 12 -33.10 -40.65 2.09
N GLY A 13 -32.60 -40.60 0.86
CA GLY A 13 -31.30 -40.04 0.57
C GLY A 13 -31.27 -38.60 1.05
N LEU A 14 -30.50 -38.41 2.12
CA LEU A 14 -30.05 -37.10 2.50
C LEU A 14 -29.16 -36.55 1.36
N ALA A 15 -29.78 -35.97 0.37
CA ALA A 15 -29.11 -35.03 -0.52
C ALA A 15 -28.80 -33.78 0.33
N VAL A 16 -27.78 -33.89 1.16
CA VAL A 16 -27.12 -32.72 1.68
C VAL A 16 -26.55 -32.06 0.46
N LEU A 17 -27.31 -31.15 -0.10
CA LEU A 17 -26.83 -30.12 -1.02
C LEU A 17 -25.74 -29.39 -0.24
N SER A 18 -24.50 -29.83 -0.44
CA SER A 18 -23.33 -29.04 -0.16
C SER A 18 -23.45 -27.83 -1.10
N THR A 19 -24.21 -26.83 -0.69
CA THR A 19 -24.02 -25.49 -1.15
C THR A 19 -22.63 -25.12 -0.65
N SER A 20 -21.60 -25.56 -1.39
CA SER A 20 -20.34 -24.87 -1.37
C SER A 20 -20.70 -23.45 -1.78
N ALA A 21 -21.07 -22.63 -0.79
CA ALA A 21 -21.00 -21.22 -0.95
C ALA A 21 -19.56 -20.98 -1.39
N CYS A 22 -19.35 -20.71 -2.66
CA CYS A 22 -18.18 -19.98 -3.09
C CYS A 22 -18.27 -18.69 -2.28
N ALA A 23 -17.65 -18.68 -1.11
CA ALA A 23 -17.31 -17.44 -0.46
C ALA A 23 -16.34 -16.81 -1.44
N GLU A 24 -16.87 -16.06 -2.40
CA GLU A 24 -16.08 -15.13 -3.16
C GLU A 24 -15.42 -14.26 -2.09
N ASN A 25 -14.10 -14.38 -1.99
CA ASN A 25 -13.30 -13.53 -1.12
C ASN A 25 -13.38 -12.13 -1.69
N VAL A 26 -14.48 -11.44 -1.40
CA VAL A 26 -14.71 -10.07 -1.84
C VAL A 26 -13.87 -9.20 -0.94
N CYS A 27 -12.77 -8.68 -1.49
CA CYS A 27 -11.98 -7.70 -0.78
C CYS A 27 -12.69 -6.35 -0.80
N PRO A 28 -12.72 -5.64 0.33
CA PRO A 28 -13.25 -4.28 0.37
C PRO A 28 -12.46 -3.38 -0.59
N ALA A 29 -13.15 -2.54 -1.34
CA ALA A 29 -12.52 -1.52 -2.17
C ALA A 29 -12.08 -0.33 -1.32
N ILE A 30 -11.15 -0.58 -0.39
CA ILE A 30 -10.62 0.43 0.53
C ILE A 30 -9.19 0.74 0.09
N GLY A 31 -8.90 2.03 -0.12
CA GLY A 31 -7.53 2.52 -0.28
C GLY A 31 -6.81 2.53 1.07
N TRP A 32 -5.50 2.33 1.05
CA TRP A 32 -4.61 2.49 2.20
C TRP A 32 -3.34 3.21 1.79
N SER A 33 -2.59 3.69 2.75
CA SER A 33 -1.22 4.15 2.55
C SER A 33 -0.25 3.13 3.13
N ASN A 34 0.90 3.01 2.49
CA ASN A 34 2.04 2.26 2.99
C ASN A 34 2.99 3.21 3.73
N ARG A 35 3.82 2.65 4.60
CA ARG A 35 4.79 3.42 5.37
C ARG A 35 6.20 2.89 5.17
N ILE A 36 7.12 3.82 4.92
CA ILE A 36 8.55 3.55 4.94
C ILE A 36 9.12 4.31 6.13
N ILE A 37 9.72 3.58 7.07
CA ILE A 37 10.34 4.13 8.27
C ILE A 37 11.85 4.05 8.08
N VAL A 38 12.48 5.20 7.99
CA VAL A 38 13.93 5.34 7.78
C VAL A 38 14.57 5.82 9.06
N THR A 39 15.48 5.01 9.64
CA THR A 39 16.32 5.42 10.74
C THR A 39 17.70 5.80 10.19
N ALA A 40 18.15 7.03 10.42
CA ALA A 40 19.46 7.50 10.04
C ALA A 40 20.45 7.34 11.21
N GLU A 41 21.36 6.37 11.13
CA GLU A 41 22.40 6.18 12.17
C GLU A 41 23.46 7.28 12.16
N SER A 42 23.73 7.84 11.00
CA SER A 42 24.63 8.97 10.83
C SER A 42 24.17 9.82 9.67
N LEU A 43 24.25 11.11 9.85
CA LEU A 43 23.99 12.09 8.79
C LEU A 43 25.18 13.03 8.65
N PRO A 44 25.53 13.51 7.43
CA PRO A 44 26.44 14.62 7.25
C PRO A 44 26.03 15.81 8.10
N ALA A 45 27.01 16.59 8.60
CA ALA A 45 26.72 17.72 9.49
C ALA A 45 25.85 18.81 8.84
N GLU A 46 25.90 18.93 7.53
CA GLU A 46 25.12 19.84 6.70
C GLU A 46 23.71 19.33 6.39
N ALA A 47 23.44 18.03 6.58
CA ALA A 47 22.14 17.45 6.28
C ALA A 47 21.08 17.91 7.29
N VAL A 48 19.95 18.36 6.77
CA VAL A 48 18.82 18.83 7.59
C VAL A 48 17.56 18.00 7.38
N ASP A 49 17.45 17.30 6.24
CA ASP A 49 16.27 16.52 5.88
C ASP A 49 16.61 15.31 5.03
N LEU A 50 15.64 14.38 4.91
CA LEU A 50 15.71 13.22 4.03
C LEU A 50 14.61 13.26 2.98
N ARG A 51 14.95 12.77 1.78
CA ARG A 51 14.01 12.54 0.68
C ARG A 51 14.08 11.10 0.23
N LEU A 52 12.96 10.59 -0.27
CA LEU A 52 12.91 9.31 -0.99
C LEU A 52 12.98 9.55 -2.49
N CYS A 53 13.81 8.76 -3.16
CA CYS A 53 13.83 8.72 -4.61
C CYS A 53 13.57 7.27 -5.07
N ILE A 54 12.74 7.11 -6.10
CA ILE A 54 12.38 5.82 -6.69
C ILE A 54 12.65 5.93 -8.19
N ASP A 55 13.37 4.96 -8.74
CA ASP A 55 13.76 4.95 -10.16
C ASP A 55 14.48 6.24 -10.62
N GLY A 56 15.20 6.88 -9.70
CA GLY A 56 15.95 8.11 -9.97
C GLY A 56 15.11 9.39 -9.88
N GLU A 57 13.83 9.30 -9.59
CA GLU A 57 12.95 10.44 -9.35
C GLU A 57 12.75 10.64 -7.84
N CYS A 58 13.11 11.84 -7.35
CA CYS A 58 12.94 12.16 -5.93
C CYS A 58 11.54 12.72 -5.68
N LEU A 59 10.86 12.10 -4.74
CA LEU A 59 9.47 12.35 -4.46
C LEU A 59 9.31 13.63 -3.64
N ALA A 60 8.45 14.52 -4.12
CA ALA A 60 7.96 15.64 -3.33
C ALA A 60 6.74 15.20 -2.50
N VAL A 61 6.56 15.78 -1.32
CA VAL A 61 5.32 15.62 -0.57
C VAL A 61 4.19 16.23 -1.39
N ALA A 62 3.14 15.44 -1.62
CA ALA A 62 1.96 15.94 -2.32
C ALA A 62 1.37 17.11 -1.53
N GLU A 63 1.32 18.28 -2.12
CA GLU A 63 0.56 19.38 -1.56
C GLU A 63 -0.92 19.02 -1.61
N PRO A 64 -1.69 19.26 -0.52
CA PRO A 64 -3.13 19.06 -0.58
C PRO A 64 -3.68 19.99 -1.66
N GLU A 65 -4.15 19.39 -2.76
CA GLU A 65 -4.80 20.14 -3.82
C GLU A 65 -6.05 20.78 -3.21
N GLU A 66 -6.01 22.07 -2.95
CA GLU A 66 -7.20 22.85 -2.61
C GLU A 66 -8.11 22.80 -3.84
N LEU A 67 -8.99 21.80 -3.86
CA LEU A 67 -10.05 21.72 -4.87
C LEU A 67 -10.83 23.04 -4.82
N PRO A 68 -10.74 23.87 -5.87
CA PRO A 68 -11.59 25.04 -5.93
C PRO A 68 -13.02 24.56 -5.91
N LEU A 69 -13.78 25.03 -4.92
CA LEU A 69 -15.20 24.73 -4.78
C LEU A 69 -15.97 25.46 -5.90
N GLU A 70 -15.59 25.18 -7.13
CA GLU A 70 -16.31 25.66 -8.32
C GLU A 70 -17.53 24.77 -8.52
N THR A 71 -18.67 25.31 -8.17
CA THR A 71 -19.99 24.75 -8.52
C THR A 71 -20.17 24.79 -10.03
N THR A 72 -19.54 23.86 -10.73
CA THR A 72 -19.73 23.74 -12.19
C THR A 72 -20.50 22.46 -12.46
N THR A 73 -21.74 22.62 -12.87
CA THR A 73 -22.71 21.59 -13.28
C THR A 73 -22.38 21.01 -14.66
N ALA A 74 -21.14 20.88 -15.02
CA ALA A 74 -20.72 20.20 -16.24
C ALA A 74 -19.92 18.96 -15.87
N LEU A 75 -20.40 17.78 -16.31
CA LEU A 75 -19.58 16.57 -16.25
C LEU A 75 -18.30 16.84 -17.04
N PRO A 76 -17.11 16.67 -16.44
CA PRO A 76 -15.87 16.77 -17.19
C PRO A 76 -15.82 15.64 -18.21
N GLU A 77 -15.51 15.97 -19.46
CA GLU A 77 -15.13 14.95 -20.44
C GLU A 77 -13.93 14.18 -19.91
N PRO A 78 -13.93 12.84 -20.04
CA PRO A 78 -12.79 12.05 -19.57
C PRO A 78 -11.53 12.50 -20.33
N PRO A 79 -10.43 12.75 -19.63
CA PRO A 79 -9.17 13.12 -20.28
C PRO A 79 -8.73 12.02 -21.22
N SER A 80 -8.55 12.32 -22.48
CA SER A 80 -8.17 11.37 -23.54
C SER A 80 -6.66 11.10 -23.59
N GLU A 81 -5.90 11.56 -22.60
CA GLU A 81 -4.48 11.23 -22.46
C GLU A 81 -4.32 10.24 -21.31
N GLN A 82 -3.85 9.04 -21.65
CA GLN A 82 -3.34 8.07 -20.70
C GLN A 82 -2.11 8.68 -20.03
N ALA A 83 -2.33 9.41 -18.94
CA ALA A 83 -1.25 9.76 -18.04
C ALA A 83 -0.65 8.42 -17.54
N THR A 84 0.59 8.15 -17.93
CA THR A 84 1.37 7.03 -17.41
C THR A 84 1.68 7.37 -15.97
N TYR A 85 0.75 7.03 -15.05
CA TYR A 85 0.99 7.16 -13.62
C TYR A 85 2.01 6.08 -13.23
N SER A 86 3.27 6.42 -13.30
CA SER A 86 4.37 5.60 -12.83
C SER A 86 5.04 6.21 -11.59
N SER A 87 4.40 7.15 -10.94
CA SER A 87 4.99 7.81 -9.79
C SER A 87 4.35 7.35 -8.50
N VAL A 88 5.18 6.84 -7.61
CA VAL A 88 4.81 6.68 -6.19
C VAL A 88 4.53 8.07 -5.63
N THR A 89 3.44 8.22 -4.90
CA THR A 89 3.06 9.49 -4.27
C THR A 89 3.39 9.46 -2.79
N VAL A 90 4.14 10.44 -2.31
CA VAL A 90 4.35 10.68 -0.87
C VAL A 90 3.28 11.63 -0.38
N TYR A 91 2.45 11.19 0.56
CA TYR A 91 1.38 12.03 1.13
C TYR A 91 1.85 12.87 2.31
N SER A 92 2.76 12.32 3.11
CA SER A 92 3.31 13.05 4.26
C SER A 92 4.66 12.49 4.67
N VAL A 93 5.47 13.34 5.30
CA VAL A 93 6.71 12.97 5.96
C VAL A 93 6.65 13.47 7.40
N GLU A 94 6.92 12.59 8.33
CA GLU A 94 6.99 12.91 9.75
C GLU A 94 8.39 12.57 10.26
N ARG A 95 8.95 13.42 11.14
CA ARG A 95 10.26 13.22 11.75
C ARG A 95 10.16 13.14 13.26
N ALA A 96 10.78 12.13 13.85
CA ALA A 96 10.90 11.95 15.27
C ALA A 96 12.36 11.58 15.63
N GLY A 97 13.14 12.58 15.97
CA GLY A 97 14.57 12.39 16.26
C GLY A 97 15.38 12.05 15.01
N ASP A 98 15.91 10.83 14.97
CA ASP A 98 16.67 10.22 13.87
C ASP A 98 15.82 9.31 12.97
N GLU A 99 14.51 9.31 13.17
CA GLU A 99 13.55 8.53 12.41
C GLU A 99 12.66 9.42 11.54
N TRP A 100 12.52 9.05 10.27
CA TRP A 100 11.59 9.65 9.29
C TRP A 100 10.57 8.62 8.84
N THR A 101 9.30 8.96 8.97
CA THR A 101 8.18 8.16 8.47
C THR A 101 7.61 8.79 7.22
N PHE A 102 7.73 8.08 6.10
CA PHE A 102 7.14 8.48 4.82
C PHE A 102 5.86 7.69 4.59
N ASN A 103 4.73 8.39 4.48
CA ASN A 103 3.46 7.80 4.08
C ASN A 103 3.35 7.92 2.56
N ILE A 104 3.31 6.76 1.88
CA ILE A 104 3.21 6.68 0.42
C ILE A 104 1.88 6.04 0.01
N ASP A 105 1.60 6.03 -1.28
CA ASP A 105 0.45 5.32 -1.84
C ASP A 105 0.52 3.79 -1.60
N MET A 106 -0.37 3.03 -2.22
CA MET A 106 -0.45 1.58 -2.06
C MET A 106 0.69 0.80 -2.74
N THR A 107 1.65 1.48 -3.36
CA THR A 107 2.77 0.83 -4.02
C THR A 107 3.76 0.24 -3.01
N THR A 108 4.47 -0.80 -3.43
CA THR A 108 5.48 -1.48 -2.63
C THR A 108 6.78 -1.59 -3.45
N PRO A 109 7.53 -0.49 -3.64
CA PRO A 109 8.79 -0.55 -4.35
C PRO A 109 9.76 -1.53 -3.65
N GLU A 110 10.55 -2.27 -4.42
CA GLU A 110 11.54 -3.20 -3.88
C GLU A 110 12.81 -2.48 -3.39
N THR A 111 13.12 -1.35 -4.01
CA THR A 111 14.29 -0.54 -3.68
C THR A 111 13.94 0.95 -3.71
N ILE A 112 14.62 1.71 -2.88
CA ILE A 112 14.56 3.17 -2.85
C ILE A 112 15.96 3.72 -2.72
N THR A 113 16.15 4.97 -3.13
CA THR A 113 17.31 5.78 -2.73
C THR A 113 16.87 6.73 -1.62
N VAL A 114 17.53 6.66 -0.47
CA VAL A 114 17.40 7.67 0.59
C VAL A 114 18.44 8.74 0.35
N GLN A 115 18.02 9.98 0.20
CA GLN A 115 18.89 11.12 -0.07
C GLN A 115 18.82 12.12 1.08
N ALA A 116 19.98 12.44 1.66
CA ALA A 116 20.11 13.53 2.62
C ALA A 116 20.28 14.84 1.90
N THR A 117 19.58 15.87 2.34
CA THR A 117 19.61 17.21 1.74
C THR A 117 20.01 18.26 2.77
N ASP A 118 20.69 19.31 2.30
CA ASP A 118 20.98 20.50 3.08
C ASP A 118 19.79 21.47 3.16
N ALA A 119 19.99 22.61 3.81
CA ALA A 119 18.94 23.62 3.97
C ALA A 119 18.53 24.31 2.65
N ALA A 120 19.30 24.16 1.59
CA ALA A 120 18.95 24.64 0.25
C ALA A 120 18.18 23.56 -0.55
N GLY A 121 18.06 22.34 0.01
CA GLY A 121 17.46 21.19 -0.65
C GLY A 121 18.42 20.47 -1.60
N GLU A 122 19.71 20.82 -1.57
CA GLU A 122 20.72 20.15 -2.38
C GLU A 122 21.15 18.83 -1.75
N PRO A 123 21.37 17.79 -2.55
CA PRO A 123 21.78 16.49 -2.03
C PRO A 123 23.22 16.53 -1.51
N VAL A 124 23.43 16.06 -0.29
CA VAL A 124 24.74 15.97 0.35
C VAL A 124 25.22 14.52 0.54
N ALA A 125 24.29 13.57 0.57
CA ALA A 125 24.59 12.15 0.59
C ALA A 125 23.41 11.35 0.07
N ALA A 126 23.65 10.11 -0.36
CA ALA A 126 22.60 9.19 -0.79
C ALA A 126 23.00 7.74 -0.57
N ALA A 127 22.03 6.88 -0.29
CA ALA A 127 22.19 5.44 -0.20
C ALA A 127 21.01 4.71 -0.83
N ASP A 128 21.30 3.66 -1.60
CA ASP A 128 20.29 2.75 -2.12
C ASP A 128 20.00 1.67 -1.09
N VAL A 129 18.72 1.43 -0.82
CA VAL A 129 18.27 0.43 0.16
C VAL A 129 17.15 -0.42 -0.41
N GLY A 130 17.23 -1.73 -0.12
CA GLY A 130 16.14 -2.67 -0.38
C GLY A 130 15.08 -2.57 0.72
N LEU A 131 13.83 -2.75 0.33
CA LEU A 131 12.70 -2.72 1.25
C LEU A 131 12.16 -4.14 1.46
N ASP A 132 12.01 -4.51 2.73
CA ASP A 132 11.31 -5.73 3.14
C ASP A 132 9.95 -5.34 3.72
N TRP A 133 8.90 -5.61 2.96
CA TRP A 133 7.55 -5.18 3.28
C TRP A 133 6.82 -6.14 4.20
N GLN A 134 6.38 -5.66 5.33
CA GLN A 134 5.45 -6.34 6.22
C GLN A 134 4.03 -5.88 5.87
N ILE A 135 3.27 -6.74 5.19
CA ILE A 135 1.91 -6.43 4.75
C ILE A 135 0.90 -6.95 5.76
N GLU A 136 0.11 -6.06 6.34
CA GLU A 136 -1.05 -6.43 7.13
C GLU A 136 -2.22 -6.82 6.22
N ARG A 137 -2.98 -7.85 6.61
CA ARG A 137 -4.11 -8.36 5.82
C ARG A 137 -5.38 -8.43 6.66
N PRO A 138 -5.93 -7.28 7.06
CA PRO A 138 -7.08 -7.23 7.99
C PRO A 138 -8.35 -7.90 7.43
N HIS A 139 -8.40 -8.11 6.11
CA HIS A 139 -9.56 -8.70 5.43
C HIS A 139 -9.27 -10.10 4.87
N GLY A 140 -8.22 -10.77 5.36
CA GLY A 140 -7.82 -12.12 4.95
C GLY A 140 -6.65 -12.15 3.98
N GLU A 141 -6.05 -13.33 3.85
CA GLU A 141 -4.78 -13.53 3.11
C GLU A 141 -4.86 -13.18 1.62
N HIS A 142 -6.07 -13.23 1.03
CA HIS A 142 -6.30 -12.95 -0.38
C HIS A 142 -6.48 -11.45 -0.67
N CYS A 143 -6.70 -10.66 0.38
CA CYS A 143 -6.88 -9.22 0.25
C CYS A 143 -5.55 -8.49 0.50
N GLY A 144 -5.35 -7.38 -0.21
CA GLY A 144 -4.28 -6.45 0.09
C GLY A 144 -4.51 -5.74 1.43
N GLY A 145 -3.55 -4.95 1.82
CA GLY A 145 -3.63 -4.13 3.04
C GLY A 145 -2.40 -3.27 3.22
N PRO A 146 -2.37 -2.44 4.25
CA PRO A 146 -1.27 -1.54 4.49
C PRO A 146 0.05 -2.29 4.73
N GLY A 147 1.10 -1.76 4.15
CA GLY A 147 2.47 -2.25 4.29
C GLY A 147 3.32 -1.31 5.13
N THR A 148 4.27 -1.88 5.86
CA THR A 148 5.31 -1.13 6.55
C THR A 148 6.67 -1.73 6.21
N ALA A 149 7.62 -0.89 5.83
CA ALA A 149 9.01 -1.26 5.66
C ALA A 149 9.88 -0.42 6.60
N HIS A 150 10.86 -1.06 7.24
CA HIS A 150 11.83 -0.41 8.13
C HIS A 150 13.21 -0.53 7.51
N VAL A 151 13.92 0.57 7.41
CA VAL A 151 15.29 0.60 6.91
C VAL A 151 16.17 1.45 7.83
N THR A 152 17.43 1.05 7.94
CA THR A 152 18.45 1.82 8.63
C THR A 152 19.51 2.24 7.62
N VAL A 153 19.87 3.50 7.61
CA VAL A 153 20.86 4.06 6.69
C VAL A 153 21.96 4.77 7.43
N GLY A 154 23.18 4.59 6.93
CA GLY A 154 24.33 5.44 7.27
C GLY A 154 24.67 6.26 6.04
N LEU A 155 24.61 7.57 6.15
CA LEU A 155 24.81 8.52 5.04
C LEU A 155 26.05 9.37 5.27
#